data_1a5c9e01ece01713d1f581a6307a885d
#
_entry.id   1a5c9e01ece01713d1f581a6307a885d
#
_cell.length_a   1.000
_cell.length_b   1.000
_cell.length_c   1.000
_cell.angle_alpha   90.00
_cell.angle_beta   90.00
_cell.angle_gamma   90.00
#
_symmetry.space_group_name_H-M   'P 1'
#
loop_
_entity.id
_entity.type
_entity.pdbx_description
1 polymer ?
#
loop_
_entity_poly.entity_id
_entity_poly.type
_entity_poly.pdbx_seq_one_letter_code
_entity_poly.pdbx_strand_id
1 'polypeptide(L)'
;MTRRIVRTISQLGALLVTALLFVFLVDTRYRLLPHAIHTQNFLHHPGLIVTDVTLTTCSSLNPLSSCQLDSSKWHRIEKDLYLHTGWVSSAYLHVQRKREEELTADDKVVVDLRVGRLDPGVGEKGQQQEQWESRPGNIWLLRSNKKKDSDSDRAVTAVDVLFGADAVDPRPGWSITQTPLLLDAASRLQAARITIRHGPVRAEKKDVVPRIRKDGKFKIIQLSDLHLSTGTGSCRDAIDANGDIKGNCEADPRTLDFVGRILDEEAPDLVVLGGDQVNGDTAPDAQSAIFKFADLLISRSIPYAAIFGNHDDEGPKATRLSREAQMSLLSTMPFSLSRPGPDNIDGVGNYYVEVLAQSPSQNSAITLYFLDSHSYSPDEKTYRGYDWIKPNQIQWFTETAQSLKTQHAKYTHIHLDMAFIHIPLPEFAMQGNLVAGGEFREPSTAPGFNSGFYKVLKEQGIVSVGCGHDHVNDYCALTPQSKDAANTENVGPWMCYAGGSGFGGYAGYGGFHRRVRVWDLDMNAGRIVTWKRVECCGDDLKKRIGELLIVDGGRVVVPPESG
;
A
#
# COMPACT_ATOMS: atom_id res chain seq x y z
N MET A 1 35.07 14.41 -44.00
CA MET A 1 34.79 13.16 -43.27
C MET A 1 34.84 12.01 -44.23
N THR A 2 35.69 11.03 -43.99
CA THR A 2 35.95 9.94 -44.95
C THR A 2 34.77 8.96 -44.98
N ARG A 3 34.47 8.41 -46.19
CA ARG A 3 33.41 7.41 -46.41
C ARG A 3 33.43 6.24 -45.39
N ARG A 4 34.58 5.94 -44.80
CA ARG A 4 34.71 4.94 -43.74
C ARG A 4 34.00 5.32 -42.43
N ILE A 5 34.11 6.58 -41.98
CA ILE A 5 33.46 7.06 -40.73
C ILE A 5 31.92 7.02 -40.87
N VAL A 6 31.41 7.44 -41.99
CA VAL A 6 29.96 7.41 -42.27
C VAL A 6 29.45 5.97 -42.28
N ARG A 7 30.20 5.03 -42.88
CA ARG A 7 29.82 3.61 -42.92
C ARG A 7 29.86 2.98 -41.52
N THR A 8 30.87 3.31 -40.70
CA THR A 8 30.96 2.81 -39.31
C THR A 8 29.83 3.34 -38.44
N ILE A 9 29.49 4.63 -38.54
CA ILE A 9 28.37 5.25 -37.81
C ILE A 9 27.04 4.60 -38.23
N SER A 10 26.84 4.38 -39.54
CA SER A 10 25.65 3.72 -40.06
C SER A 10 25.53 2.25 -39.59
N GLN A 11 26.63 1.52 -39.55
CA GLN A 11 26.67 0.14 -39.04
C GLN A 11 26.41 0.08 -37.52
N LEU A 12 27.00 0.98 -36.74
CA LEU A 12 26.74 1.09 -35.30
C LEU A 12 25.27 1.50 -35.01
N GLY A 13 24.72 2.44 -35.80
CA GLY A 13 23.34 2.82 -35.70
C GLY A 13 22.37 1.65 -36.01
N ALA A 14 22.64 0.90 -37.06
CA ALA A 14 21.86 -0.29 -37.41
C ALA A 14 21.95 -1.38 -36.33
N LEU A 15 23.11 -1.57 -35.74
CA LEU A 15 23.35 -2.56 -34.67
C LEU A 15 22.59 -2.15 -33.39
N LEU A 16 22.62 -0.86 -33.05
CA LEU A 16 21.88 -0.31 -31.91
C LEU A 16 20.36 -0.49 -32.09
N VAL A 17 19.85 -0.15 -33.28
CA VAL A 17 18.41 -0.32 -33.59
C VAL A 17 18.01 -1.79 -33.52
N THR A 18 18.83 -2.69 -34.04
CA THR A 18 18.57 -4.15 -33.97
C THR A 18 18.59 -4.64 -32.52
N ALA A 19 19.53 -4.18 -31.69
CA ALA A 19 19.62 -4.53 -30.29
C ALA A 19 18.39 -4.00 -29.50
N LEU A 20 17.97 -2.77 -29.75
CA LEU A 20 16.77 -2.18 -29.13
C LEU A 20 15.49 -2.91 -29.56
N LEU A 21 15.39 -3.30 -30.83
CA LEU A 21 14.28 -4.12 -31.35
C LEU A 21 14.27 -5.51 -30.69
N PHE A 22 15.42 -6.12 -30.53
CA PHE A 22 15.54 -7.41 -29.87
C PHE A 22 15.15 -7.33 -28.38
N VAL A 23 15.66 -6.32 -27.66
CA VAL A 23 15.27 -6.06 -26.26
C VAL A 23 13.76 -5.82 -26.17
N PHE A 24 13.19 -5.01 -27.06
CA PHE A 24 11.74 -4.77 -27.11
C PHE A 24 10.93 -6.05 -27.35
N LEU A 25 11.35 -6.90 -28.31
CA LEU A 25 10.67 -8.15 -28.62
C LEU A 25 10.78 -9.17 -27.45
N VAL A 26 11.93 -9.23 -26.79
CA VAL A 26 12.13 -10.08 -25.63
C VAL A 26 11.34 -9.56 -24.43
N ASP A 27 11.34 -8.25 -24.23
CA ASP A 27 10.62 -7.62 -23.13
C ASP A 27 9.10 -7.73 -23.26
N THR A 28 8.55 -7.62 -24.48
CA THR A 28 7.11 -7.87 -24.72
C THR A 28 6.69 -9.29 -24.34
N ARG A 29 7.62 -10.25 -24.37
CA ARG A 29 7.36 -11.66 -24.04
C ARG A 29 7.68 -12.01 -22.58
N TYR A 30 8.78 -11.47 -22.05
CA TYR A 30 9.36 -11.89 -20.77
C TYR A 30 9.41 -10.79 -19.70
N ARG A 31 9.03 -9.54 -20.05
CA ARG A 31 9.05 -8.38 -19.15
C ARG A 31 10.36 -8.26 -18.36
N LEU A 32 11.48 -8.23 -19.10
CA LEU A 32 12.81 -8.14 -18.51
C LEU A 32 13.24 -6.73 -18.12
N LEU A 33 12.58 -5.70 -18.69
CA LEU A 33 12.88 -4.30 -18.37
C LEU A 33 12.23 -3.90 -17.04
N PRO A 34 12.80 -2.94 -16.30
CA PRO A 34 12.24 -2.45 -15.05
C PRO A 34 10.77 -1.99 -15.20
N HIS A 35 9.97 -2.24 -14.21
CA HIS A 35 8.54 -1.92 -14.16
C HIS A 35 8.23 -0.45 -14.47
N ALA A 36 9.15 0.47 -14.16
CA ALA A 36 9.01 1.89 -14.47
C ALA A 36 8.77 2.18 -15.97
N ILE A 37 9.26 1.31 -16.87
CA ILE A 37 9.03 1.44 -18.31
C ILE A 37 7.63 0.93 -18.69
N HIS A 38 7.09 -0.03 -17.92
CA HIS A 38 5.75 -0.58 -18.14
C HIS A 38 4.65 0.22 -17.40
N THR A 39 4.99 0.91 -16.31
CA THR A 39 4.03 1.71 -15.51
C THR A 39 3.57 2.99 -16.20
N GLN A 40 4.22 3.46 -17.26
CA GLN A 40 3.71 4.59 -18.07
C GLN A 40 2.29 4.36 -18.60
N ASN A 41 1.81 3.11 -18.62
CA ASN A 41 0.46 2.77 -19.05
C ASN A 41 -0.62 3.00 -17.96
N PHE A 42 -0.24 3.18 -16.69
CA PHE A 42 -1.17 3.53 -15.61
C PHE A 42 -1.35 5.03 -15.41
N LEU A 43 -0.50 5.86 -16.02
CA LEU A 43 -0.68 7.30 -16.01
C LEU A 43 -1.84 7.67 -16.93
N HIS A 44 -2.96 8.03 -16.33
CA HIS A 44 -4.10 8.60 -17.05
C HIS A 44 -3.65 9.90 -17.70
N HIS A 45 -3.58 9.90 -19.01
CA HIS A 45 -3.31 11.14 -19.74
C HIS A 45 -4.50 12.09 -19.56
N PRO A 46 -4.29 13.28 -19.01
CA PRO A 46 -5.38 14.26 -18.90
C PRO A 46 -5.93 14.60 -20.30
N GLY A 47 -7.24 14.73 -20.41
CA GLY A 47 -7.91 15.09 -21.65
C GLY A 47 -8.23 13.93 -22.61
N LEU A 48 -8.07 12.67 -22.19
CA LEU A 48 -8.52 11.51 -22.98
C LEU A 48 -9.97 11.17 -22.65
N ILE A 49 -10.76 10.91 -23.69
CA ILE A 49 -12.17 10.52 -23.63
C ILE A 49 -12.34 9.12 -24.19
N VAL A 50 -13.08 8.29 -23.48
CA VAL A 50 -13.37 6.91 -23.90
C VAL A 50 -14.45 6.92 -24.97
N THR A 51 -14.14 6.35 -26.13
CA THR A 51 -15.06 6.26 -27.27
C THR A 51 -15.63 4.85 -27.43
N ASP A 52 -14.92 3.83 -26.98
CA ASP A 52 -15.41 2.44 -26.98
C ASP A 52 -14.68 1.58 -25.95
N VAL A 53 -15.32 0.48 -25.52
CA VAL A 53 -14.75 -0.53 -24.64
C VAL A 53 -15.15 -1.89 -25.16
N THR A 54 -14.23 -2.85 -25.26
CA THR A 54 -14.53 -4.21 -25.69
C THR A 54 -13.67 -5.23 -24.95
N LEU A 55 -14.09 -6.47 -24.96
CA LEU A 55 -13.40 -7.61 -24.37
C LEU A 55 -12.92 -8.54 -25.49
N THR A 56 -11.68 -9.04 -25.36
CA THR A 56 -11.14 -10.08 -26.22
C THR A 56 -10.67 -11.27 -25.40
N THR A 57 -10.91 -12.46 -25.92
CA THR A 57 -10.36 -13.71 -25.37
C THR A 57 -9.39 -14.31 -26.38
N CYS A 58 -8.31 -14.90 -25.91
CA CYS A 58 -7.34 -15.59 -26.75
C CYS A 58 -6.89 -16.90 -26.11
N SER A 59 -6.40 -17.81 -26.95
CA SER A 59 -5.82 -19.07 -26.49
C SER A 59 -4.35 -18.89 -26.15
N SER A 60 -3.95 -19.26 -24.93
CA SER A 60 -2.53 -19.30 -24.54
C SER A 60 -1.75 -20.40 -25.27
N LEU A 61 -2.42 -21.37 -25.89
CA LEU A 61 -1.80 -22.43 -26.68
C LEU A 61 -1.42 -21.98 -28.10
N ASN A 62 -1.99 -20.88 -28.59
CA ASN A 62 -1.66 -20.36 -29.92
C ASN A 62 -0.62 -19.22 -29.79
N PRO A 63 0.66 -19.46 -30.10
CA PRO A 63 1.72 -18.45 -29.99
C PRO A 63 1.52 -17.25 -30.94
N LEU A 64 0.65 -17.37 -31.93
CA LEU A 64 0.27 -16.31 -32.86
C LEU A 64 -0.95 -15.51 -32.38
N SER A 65 -1.62 -15.95 -31.34
CA SER A 65 -2.77 -15.24 -30.75
C SER A 65 -2.30 -14.27 -29.70
N SER A 66 -2.17 -12.99 -30.05
CA SER A 66 -1.61 -11.96 -29.16
C SER A 66 -2.64 -11.31 -28.22
N CYS A 67 -3.91 -11.68 -28.21
CA CYS A 67 -4.97 -10.93 -27.49
C CYS A 67 -4.86 -9.39 -27.69
N GLN A 68 -4.26 -8.93 -28.74
CA GLN A 68 -4.15 -7.51 -29.04
C GLN A 68 -5.04 -7.15 -30.23
N LEU A 69 -5.80 -6.11 -30.05
CA LEU A 69 -6.45 -5.41 -31.16
C LEU A 69 -5.47 -4.42 -31.79
N ASP A 70 -5.89 -3.78 -32.88
CA ASP A 70 -5.10 -2.73 -33.54
C ASP A 70 -4.63 -1.68 -32.52
N SER A 71 -3.34 -1.70 -32.21
CA SER A 71 -2.72 -0.84 -31.19
C SER A 71 -2.78 0.66 -31.52
N SER A 72 -3.06 1.01 -32.77
CA SER A 72 -3.27 2.40 -33.17
C SER A 72 -4.61 2.97 -32.69
N LYS A 73 -5.56 2.09 -32.34
CA LYS A 73 -6.93 2.47 -31.94
C LYS A 73 -7.27 2.00 -30.54
N TRP A 74 -6.76 0.84 -30.16
CA TRP A 74 -7.15 0.16 -28.94
C TRP A 74 -5.99 0.07 -27.95
N HIS A 75 -6.27 0.43 -26.73
CA HIS A 75 -5.37 0.26 -25.60
C HIS A 75 -5.85 -0.91 -24.74
N ARG A 76 -5.01 -1.93 -24.55
CA ARG A 76 -5.29 -3.06 -23.70
C ARG A 76 -5.03 -2.70 -22.26
N ILE A 77 -5.96 -3.01 -21.35
CA ILE A 77 -5.70 -3.01 -19.92
C ILE A 77 -4.88 -4.26 -19.61
N GLU A 78 -3.66 -4.06 -19.08
CA GLU A 78 -2.67 -5.13 -18.87
C GLU A 78 -2.99 -5.99 -17.63
N LYS A 79 -4.27 -6.35 -17.47
CA LYS A 79 -4.77 -7.27 -16.44
C LYS A 79 -5.49 -8.41 -17.13
N ASP A 80 -4.98 -9.63 -16.97
CA ASP A 80 -5.69 -10.83 -17.43
C ASP A 80 -6.92 -11.04 -16.54
N LEU A 81 -8.10 -11.03 -17.14
CA LEU A 81 -9.37 -11.19 -16.44
C LEU A 81 -9.53 -12.58 -15.81
N TYR A 82 -8.68 -13.55 -16.18
CA TYR A 82 -8.57 -14.86 -15.53
C TYR A 82 -7.43 -14.93 -14.50
N LEU A 83 -6.76 -13.81 -14.20
CA LEU A 83 -5.65 -13.74 -13.24
C LEU A 83 -4.56 -14.77 -13.52
N HIS A 84 -4.29 -15.06 -14.80
CA HIS A 84 -3.34 -16.08 -15.28
C HIS A 84 -3.60 -17.52 -14.80
N THR A 85 -4.78 -17.79 -14.22
CA THR A 85 -5.17 -19.14 -13.80
C THR A 85 -5.89 -19.90 -14.91
N GLY A 86 -6.23 -19.25 -16.02
CA GLY A 86 -6.75 -19.88 -17.23
C GLY A 86 -5.68 -20.73 -17.92
N TRP A 87 -5.83 -22.07 -17.88
CA TRP A 87 -4.82 -23.01 -18.41
C TRP A 87 -4.57 -22.86 -19.91
N VAL A 88 -5.59 -22.44 -20.65
CA VAL A 88 -5.56 -22.38 -22.11
C VAL A 88 -6.10 -21.07 -22.68
N SER A 89 -6.56 -20.15 -21.87
CA SER A 89 -7.15 -18.90 -22.32
C SER A 89 -6.84 -17.74 -21.39
N SER A 90 -6.67 -16.57 -21.99
CA SER A 90 -6.60 -15.26 -21.31
C SER A 90 -7.67 -14.34 -21.87
N ALA A 91 -8.13 -13.41 -21.08
CA ALA A 91 -9.09 -12.39 -21.50
C ALA A 91 -8.63 -11.00 -21.05
N TYR A 92 -8.81 -10.02 -21.92
CA TYR A 92 -8.39 -8.64 -21.65
C TYR A 92 -9.46 -7.64 -22.08
N LEU A 93 -9.57 -6.59 -21.28
CA LEU A 93 -10.38 -5.43 -21.63
C LEU A 93 -9.55 -4.46 -22.50
N HIS A 94 -10.17 -3.95 -23.56
CA HIS A 94 -9.58 -2.98 -24.47
C HIS A 94 -10.43 -1.72 -24.46
N VAL A 95 -9.76 -0.57 -24.44
CA VAL A 95 -10.38 0.74 -24.39
C VAL A 95 -9.93 1.56 -25.59
N GLN A 96 -10.87 2.11 -26.33
CA GLN A 96 -10.58 3.09 -27.37
C GLN A 96 -10.70 4.48 -26.77
N ARG A 97 -9.67 5.31 -26.99
CA ARG A 97 -9.59 6.66 -26.44
C ARG A 97 -9.14 7.65 -27.49
N LYS A 98 -9.68 8.86 -27.43
CA LYS A 98 -9.24 9.99 -28.22
C LYS A 98 -9.01 11.21 -27.33
N ARG A 99 -8.13 12.09 -27.76
CA ARG A 99 -8.04 13.41 -27.14
C ARG A 99 -9.29 14.18 -27.48
N GLU A 100 -9.73 15.02 -26.57
CA GLU A 100 -10.94 15.83 -26.80
C GLU A 100 -10.86 16.64 -28.08
N GLU A 101 -9.70 17.22 -28.39
CA GLU A 101 -9.40 17.96 -29.59
C GLU A 101 -9.45 17.15 -30.91
N GLU A 102 -9.25 15.81 -30.79
CA GLU A 102 -9.28 14.86 -31.92
C GLU A 102 -10.70 14.34 -32.23
N LEU A 103 -11.68 14.64 -31.36
CA LEU A 103 -13.06 14.22 -31.56
C LEU A 103 -13.72 14.96 -32.73
N THR A 104 -14.29 14.20 -33.65
CA THR A 104 -15.09 14.70 -34.79
C THR A 104 -16.58 14.69 -34.46
N ALA A 105 -17.40 15.26 -35.35
CA ALA A 105 -18.86 15.27 -35.17
C ALA A 105 -19.47 13.84 -35.21
N ASP A 106 -18.79 12.90 -35.86
CA ASP A 106 -19.24 11.52 -36.04
C ASP A 106 -18.79 10.60 -34.87
N ASP A 107 -17.88 11.08 -34.00
CA ASP A 107 -17.42 10.29 -32.86
C ASP A 107 -18.50 10.23 -31.78
N LYS A 108 -18.69 9.03 -31.28
CA LYS A 108 -19.51 8.76 -30.09
C LYS A 108 -18.61 8.67 -28.85
N VAL A 109 -19.03 9.27 -27.75
CA VAL A 109 -18.36 9.20 -26.44
C VAL A 109 -19.14 8.31 -25.50
N VAL A 110 -18.45 7.51 -24.70
CA VAL A 110 -19.06 6.68 -23.67
C VAL A 110 -19.43 7.58 -22.48
N VAL A 111 -20.69 7.53 -22.06
CA VAL A 111 -21.22 8.31 -20.93
C VAL A 111 -21.67 7.43 -19.78
N ASP A 112 -21.90 6.14 -19.99
CA ASP A 112 -22.13 5.14 -18.94
C ASP A 112 -21.70 3.75 -19.42
N LEU A 113 -21.37 2.87 -18.50
CA LEU A 113 -21.00 1.48 -18.74
C LEU A 113 -21.66 0.59 -17.68
N ARG A 114 -22.39 -0.42 -18.14
CA ARG A 114 -23.00 -1.43 -17.27
C ARG A 114 -22.64 -2.84 -17.73
N VAL A 115 -22.71 -3.79 -16.82
CA VAL A 115 -22.55 -5.21 -17.11
C VAL A 115 -23.84 -5.94 -16.76
N GLY A 116 -24.37 -6.72 -17.68
CA GLY A 116 -25.62 -7.47 -17.45
C GLY A 116 -26.07 -8.24 -18.66
N ARG A 117 -26.92 -9.26 -18.44
CA ARG A 117 -27.49 -10.10 -19.52
C ARG A 117 -28.61 -9.40 -20.31
N LEU A 118 -29.29 -8.46 -19.67
CA LEU A 118 -30.41 -7.73 -20.26
C LEU A 118 -29.97 -6.34 -20.67
N ASP A 119 -30.58 -5.81 -21.73
CA ASP A 119 -30.40 -4.44 -22.17
C ASP A 119 -30.86 -3.49 -21.05
N PRO A 120 -29.98 -2.63 -20.52
CA PRO A 120 -30.34 -1.67 -19.48
C PRO A 120 -31.40 -0.64 -19.91
N GLY A 121 -31.55 -0.41 -21.21
CA GLY A 121 -32.54 0.52 -21.79
C GLY A 121 -33.98 -0.02 -21.78
N VAL A 122 -34.20 -1.29 -21.49
CA VAL A 122 -35.54 -1.86 -21.43
C VAL A 122 -36.28 -1.34 -20.19
N GLY A 123 -37.24 -0.45 -20.41
CA GLY A 123 -38.04 0.16 -19.34
C GLY A 123 -37.60 1.56 -18.92
N GLU A 124 -36.44 2.04 -19.34
CA GLU A 124 -36.04 3.43 -19.17
C GLU A 124 -36.61 4.27 -20.33
N LYS A 125 -37.39 5.31 -20.00
CA LYS A 125 -37.81 6.32 -20.98
C LYS A 125 -36.60 7.20 -21.29
N GLY A 126 -35.69 6.69 -22.14
CA GLY A 126 -34.47 7.40 -22.52
C GLY A 126 -34.72 8.62 -23.36
N GLN A 127 -33.81 9.57 -23.30
CA GLN A 127 -33.74 10.66 -24.27
C GLN A 127 -33.42 10.06 -25.66
N GLN A 128 -34.11 10.46 -26.70
CA GLN A 128 -34.07 9.93 -28.09
C GLN A 128 -32.66 9.89 -28.77
N GLN A 129 -31.60 10.34 -28.11
CA GLN A 129 -30.26 10.50 -28.68
C GLN A 129 -29.19 9.60 -28.02
N GLU A 130 -29.50 8.84 -26.97
CA GLU A 130 -28.59 7.95 -26.31
C GLU A 130 -29.13 6.50 -26.41
N GLN A 131 -28.28 5.58 -26.86
CA GLN A 131 -28.64 4.18 -27.01
C GLN A 131 -27.61 3.28 -26.34
N TRP A 132 -28.09 2.24 -25.66
CA TRP A 132 -27.25 1.19 -25.16
C TRP A 132 -26.76 0.30 -26.31
N GLU A 133 -25.46 0.11 -26.40
CA GLU A 133 -24.81 -0.74 -27.39
C GLU A 133 -24.14 -1.92 -26.66
N SER A 134 -24.46 -3.14 -27.09
CA SER A 134 -23.87 -4.37 -26.53
C SER A 134 -22.43 -4.58 -27.02
N ARG A 135 -21.60 -5.13 -26.13
CA ARG A 135 -20.23 -5.57 -26.38
C ARG A 135 -20.00 -6.96 -25.81
N PRO A 136 -18.93 -7.68 -26.25
CA PRO A 136 -18.54 -8.97 -25.65
C PRO A 136 -18.39 -8.90 -24.13
N GLY A 137 -18.68 -10.00 -23.42
CA GLY A 137 -18.64 -10.05 -21.96
C GLY A 137 -19.88 -9.47 -21.29
N ASN A 138 -20.98 -9.30 -22.03
CA ASN A 138 -22.23 -8.66 -21.57
C ASN A 138 -22.02 -7.23 -21.04
N ILE A 139 -21.08 -6.52 -21.67
CA ILE A 139 -20.85 -5.09 -21.43
C ILE A 139 -21.85 -4.31 -22.29
N TRP A 140 -22.48 -3.33 -21.66
CA TRP A 140 -23.37 -2.38 -22.29
C TRP A 140 -22.77 -0.98 -22.16
N LEU A 141 -22.66 -0.28 -23.29
CA LEU A 141 -22.15 1.09 -23.35
C LEU A 141 -23.30 2.03 -23.71
N LEU A 142 -23.51 3.03 -22.89
CA LEU A 142 -24.34 4.18 -23.26
C LEU A 142 -23.44 5.19 -23.96
N ARG A 143 -23.72 5.42 -25.24
CA ARG A 143 -22.90 6.32 -26.07
C ARG A 143 -23.71 7.52 -26.55
N SER A 144 -23.12 8.69 -26.44
CA SER A 144 -23.70 9.96 -26.91
C SER A 144 -23.07 10.39 -28.22
N ASN A 145 -23.90 10.92 -29.16
CA ASN A 145 -23.45 11.51 -30.40
C ASN A 145 -23.05 12.99 -30.26
N LYS A 146 -23.14 13.56 -29.06
CA LYS A 146 -22.91 15.00 -28.87
C LYS A 146 -21.46 15.25 -28.45
N LYS A 147 -20.72 15.97 -29.29
CA LYS A 147 -19.38 16.48 -28.97
C LYS A 147 -19.38 17.32 -27.67
N LYS A 148 -20.49 17.99 -27.34
CA LYS A 148 -20.66 18.75 -26.09
C LYS A 148 -20.63 17.90 -24.82
N ASP A 149 -20.89 16.60 -24.92
CA ASP A 149 -20.84 15.70 -23.75
C ASP A 149 -19.41 15.26 -23.42
N SER A 150 -18.43 15.49 -24.30
CA SER A 150 -17.00 15.27 -24.00
C SER A 150 -16.47 16.25 -22.95
N ASP A 151 -16.98 17.48 -22.90
CA ASP A 151 -16.62 18.51 -21.93
C ASP A 151 -17.38 18.34 -20.61
N SER A 152 -18.30 17.39 -20.54
CA SER A 152 -19.17 17.23 -19.37
C SER A 152 -18.58 16.28 -18.35
N ASP A 153 -18.96 16.45 -17.07
CA ASP A 153 -18.68 15.49 -16.00
C ASP A 153 -19.30 14.09 -16.27
N ARG A 154 -20.08 13.92 -17.34
CA ARG A 154 -20.70 12.64 -17.74
C ARG A 154 -19.80 11.76 -18.60
N ALA A 155 -18.88 12.31 -19.38
CA ALA A 155 -18.03 11.52 -20.24
C ALA A 155 -17.13 10.57 -19.44
N VAL A 156 -17.05 9.31 -19.85
CA VAL A 156 -16.09 8.36 -19.28
C VAL A 156 -14.70 8.70 -19.80
N THR A 157 -13.77 8.97 -18.88
CA THR A 157 -12.41 9.42 -19.19
C THR A 157 -11.36 8.37 -18.85
N ALA A 158 -11.70 7.37 -18.04
CA ALA A 158 -10.81 6.25 -17.74
C ALA A 158 -11.62 4.98 -17.41
N VAL A 159 -11.00 3.85 -17.67
CA VAL A 159 -11.54 2.51 -17.37
C VAL A 159 -10.43 1.68 -16.77
N ASP A 160 -10.74 0.89 -15.75
CA ASP A 160 -9.82 -0.05 -15.10
C ASP A 160 -10.59 -1.32 -14.69
N VAL A 161 -9.90 -2.33 -14.20
CA VAL A 161 -10.50 -3.57 -13.71
C VAL A 161 -9.98 -3.87 -12.30
N LEU A 162 -10.90 -4.20 -11.41
CA LEU A 162 -10.64 -4.67 -10.06
C LEU A 162 -11.23 -6.07 -9.86
N PHE A 163 -10.68 -6.81 -8.93
CA PHE A 163 -11.05 -8.21 -8.71
C PHE A 163 -11.53 -8.45 -7.29
N GLY A 164 -12.55 -9.30 -7.18
CA GLY A 164 -13.15 -9.69 -5.92
C GLY A 164 -14.61 -9.28 -5.79
N ALA A 165 -15.35 -10.03 -5.00
CA ALA A 165 -16.73 -9.69 -4.65
C ALA A 165 -16.79 -8.42 -3.79
N ASP A 166 -15.74 -8.20 -3.01
CA ASP A 166 -15.49 -7.12 -2.07
C ASP A 166 -14.63 -5.97 -2.64
N ALA A 167 -14.37 -5.98 -3.96
CA ALA A 167 -13.59 -4.94 -4.61
C ALA A 167 -14.25 -3.57 -4.48
N VAL A 168 -13.44 -2.56 -4.13
CA VAL A 168 -13.82 -1.15 -3.98
C VAL A 168 -12.84 -0.25 -4.75
N ASP A 169 -13.27 0.93 -5.13
CA ASP A 169 -12.40 1.92 -5.77
C ASP A 169 -12.44 3.25 -5.01
N PRO A 170 -11.41 3.54 -4.19
CA PRO A 170 -11.34 4.74 -3.38
C PRO A 170 -10.88 5.98 -4.16
N ARG A 171 -10.56 5.84 -5.43
CA ARG A 171 -10.06 6.96 -6.25
C ARG A 171 -11.16 7.99 -6.50
N PRO A 172 -10.89 9.29 -6.35
CA PRO A 172 -11.91 10.33 -6.58
C PRO A 172 -12.47 10.30 -8.01
N GLY A 173 -13.79 10.28 -8.11
CA GLY A 173 -14.50 10.28 -9.39
C GLY A 173 -14.60 8.93 -10.09
N TRP A 174 -14.09 7.86 -9.47
CA TRP A 174 -14.26 6.50 -9.95
C TRP A 174 -15.49 5.82 -9.36
N SER A 175 -16.08 4.93 -10.12
CA SER A 175 -17.20 4.09 -9.70
C SER A 175 -17.05 2.68 -10.26
N ILE A 176 -17.29 1.68 -9.41
CA ILE A 176 -17.21 0.27 -9.77
C ILE A 176 -18.58 -0.26 -10.22
N THR A 177 -18.61 -1.13 -11.24
CA THR A 177 -19.86 -1.77 -11.70
C THR A 177 -20.41 -2.71 -10.64
N GLN A 178 -21.73 -2.69 -10.43
CA GLN A 178 -22.39 -3.56 -9.46
C GLN A 178 -22.28 -5.05 -9.87
N THR A 179 -22.44 -5.35 -11.15
CA THR A 179 -22.34 -6.70 -11.69
C THR A 179 -20.91 -6.95 -12.18
N PRO A 180 -20.28 -8.08 -11.83
CA PRO A 180 -18.99 -8.47 -12.40
C PRO A 180 -19.14 -8.86 -13.87
N LEU A 181 -18.03 -8.84 -14.61
CA LEU A 181 -17.97 -9.35 -15.97
C LEU A 181 -18.44 -10.81 -16.01
N LEU A 182 -19.33 -11.10 -16.96
CA LEU A 182 -19.86 -12.44 -17.16
C LEU A 182 -18.92 -13.21 -18.10
N LEU A 183 -17.85 -13.73 -17.54
CA LEU A 183 -16.86 -14.51 -18.25
C LEU A 183 -17.20 -15.99 -18.15
N ASP A 184 -16.92 -16.78 -19.20
CA ASP A 184 -17.03 -18.23 -19.18
C ASP A 184 -15.90 -18.87 -18.35
N ALA A 185 -15.74 -18.39 -17.12
CA ALA A 185 -14.67 -18.79 -16.23
C ALA A 185 -15.19 -19.79 -15.18
N ALA A 186 -14.32 -20.69 -14.75
CA ALA A 186 -14.63 -21.60 -13.65
C ALA A 186 -14.99 -20.81 -12.38
N SER A 187 -15.94 -21.31 -11.59
CA SER A 187 -16.48 -20.68 -10.37
C SER A 187 -15.45 -20.40 -9.26
N ARG A 188 -14.18 -20.72 -9.48
CA ARG A 188 -13.06 -20.48 -8.56
C ARG A 188 -12.31 -19.19 -8.81
N LEU A 189 -12.61 -18.49 -9.93
CA LEU A 189 -11.93 -17.23 -10.26
C LEU A 189 -12.58 -16.07 -9.52
N GLN A 190 -11.75 -15.13 -9.09
CA GLN A 190 -12.23 -13.89 -8.51
C GLN A 190 -13.02 -13.08 -9.56
N ALA A 191 -14.14 -12.52 -9.14
CA ALA A 191 -15.00 -11.76 -10.01
C ALA A 191 -14.29 -10.49 -10.51
N ALA A 192 -14.09 -10.36 -11.83
CA ALA A 192 -13.58 -9.16 -12.45
C ALA A 192 -14.68 -8.10 -12.55
N ARG A 193 -14.45 -6.90 -12.05
CA ARG A 193 -15.39 -5.76 -12.07
C ARG A 193 -14.76 -4.59 -12.81
N ILE A 194 -15.52 -3.98 -13.70
CA ILE A 194 -15.07 -2.76 -14.37
C ILE A 194 -15.26 -1.59 -13.42
N THR A 195 -14.27 -0.72 -13.37
CA THR A 195 -14.39 0.58 -12.71
C THR A 195 -14.14 1.67 -13.74
N ILE A 196 -14.92 2.75 -13.68
CA ILE A 196 -14.90 3.86 -14.62
C ILE A 196 -14.76 5.19 -13.89
N ARG A 197 -14.07 6.12 -14.51
CA ARG A 197 -14.04 7.51 -14.06
C ARG A 197 -14.83 8.38 -15.01
N HIS A 198 -15.70 9.21 -14.45
CA HIS A 198 -16.42 10.24 -15.17
C HIS A 198 -15.73 11.61 -15.02
N GLY A 199 -15.80 12.37 -16.08
CA GLY A 199 -15.29 13.73 -16.13
C GLY A 199 -13.76 13.85 -16.12
N PRO A 200 -13.25 15.09 -16.14
CA PRO A 200 -11.82 15.36 -16.14
C PRO A 200 -11.15 14.89 -14.85
N VAL A 201 -9.83 14.71 -14.88
CA VAL A 201 -9.05 14.49 -13.66
C VAL A 201 -9.24 15.72 -12.77
N ARG A 202 -10.03 15.57 -11.72
CA ARG A 202 -10.18 16.66 -10.73
C ARG A 202 -8.86 16.82 -9.99
N ALA A 203 -8.50 18.08 -9.87
CA ALA A 203 -7.26 18.64 -9.37
C ALA A 203 -6.50 17.83 -8.32
N GLU A 204 -5.21 18.13 -8.28
CA GLU A 204 -4.16 17.67 -7.40
C GLU A 204 -4.62 17.25 -6.01
N LYS A 205 -4.08 16.12 -5.55
CA LYS A 205 -4.10 15.68 -4.16
C LYS A 205 -3.78 16.90 -3.28
N LYS A 206 -4.74 17.33 -2.46
CA LYS A 206 -4.44 18.33 -1.44
C LYS A 206 -3.42 17.76 -0.50
N ASP A 207 -2.27 18.41 -0.37
CA ASP A 207 -1.28 18.01 0.62
C ASP A 207 -1.89 18.09 2.01
N VAL A 208 -2.01 16.96 2.65
CA VAL A 208 -2.42 16.85 4.04
C VAL A 208 -1.18 17.07 4.90
N VAL A 209 -1.23 18.08 5.74
CA VAL A 209 -0.17 18.37 6.71
C VAL A 209 -0.68 18.00 8.09
N PRO A 210 -0.19 16.90 8.69
CA PRO A 210 -0.61 16.53 10.04
C PRO A 210 -0.15 17.56 11.06
N ARG A 211 -0.99 17.79 12.08
CA ARG A 211 -0.74 18.79 13.12
C ARG A 211 -1.17 18.32 14.48
N ILE A 212 -0.47 18.77 15.50
CA ILE A 212 -0.90 18.62 16.90
C ILE A 212 -2.28 19.27 17.08
N ARG A 213 -3.17 18.57 17.73
CA ARG A 213 -4.52 19.07 18.06
C ARG A 213 -4.46 20.25 19.04
N LYS A 214 -5.58 20.96 19.18
CA LYS A 214 -5.70 22.11 20.11
C LYS A 214 -5.50 21.72 21.58
N ASP A 215 -5.73 20.46 21.94
CA ASP A 215 -5.49 19.93 23.28
C ASP A 215 -4.01 19.55 23.53
N GLY A 216 -3.15 19.73 22.55
CA GLY A 216 -1.73 19.38 22.62
C GLY A 216 -1.41 17.92 22.32
N LYS A 217 -2.39 17.14 21.88
CA LYS A 217 -2.24 15.70 21.65
C LYS A 217 -2.15 15.34 20.18
N PHE A 218 -1.59 14.16 19.92
CA PHE A 218 -1.55 13.53 18.62
C PHE A 218 -1.63 12.00 18.80
N LYS A 219 -2.56 11.36 18.11
CA LYS A 219 -2.76 9.92 18.25
C LYS A 219 -2.45 9.20 16.94
N ILE A 220 -1.62 8.16 17.02
CA ILE A 220 -1.27 7.28 15.91
C ILE A 220 -1.84 5.89 16.17
N ILE A 221 -2.45 5.29 15.15
CA ILE A 221 -2.72 3.85 15.12
C ILE A 221 -1.74 3.20 14.15
N GLN A 222 -1.02 2.20 14.63
CA GLN A 222 -0.18 1.33 13.80
C GLN A 222 -0.95 0.06 13.48
N LEU A 223 -1.17 -0.16 12.19
CA LEU A 223 -1.72 -1.38 11.60
C LEU A 223 -0.58 -2.12 10.92
N SER A 224 -0.32 -3.34 11.31
CA SER A 224 0.68 -4.20 10.67
C SER A 224 0.07 -5.54 10.33
N ASP A 225 0.59 -6.17 9.28
CA ASP A 225 0.26 -7.55 8.95
C ASP A 225 -1.24 -7.74 8.67
N LEU A 226 -1.81 -6.87 7.82
CA LEU A 226 -3.22 -6.97 7.40
C LEU A 226 -3.46 -8.17 6.50
N HIS A 227 -2.48 -8.53 5.67
CA HIS A 227 -2.51 -9.67 4.74
C HIS A 227 -3.78 -9.74 3.90
N LEU A 228 -4.19 -8.61 3.32
CA LEU A 228 -5.36 -8.55 2.45
C LEU A 228 -5.11 -9.29 1.14
N SER A 229 -6.16 -9.88 0.60
CA SER A 229 -6.14 -10.73 -0.59
C SER A 229 -6.86 -10.07 -1.76
N THR A 230 -6.76 -10.64 -2.94
CA THR A 230 -7.72 -10.38 -4.03
C THR A 230 -8.97 -11.20 -3.76
N GLY A 231 -10.12 -10.54 -3.55
CA GLY A 231 -11.34 -11.16 -3.02
C GLY A 231 -11.31 -11.28 -1.50
N THR A 232 -12.28 -11.97 -0.90
CA THR A 232 -12.51 -11.96 0.55
C THR A 232 -11.44 -12.68 1.37
N GLY A 233 -10.53 -13.42 0.74
CA GLY A 233 -9.52 -14.21 1.42
C GLY A 233 -10.09 -15.27 2.37
N SER A 234 -9.21 -16.06 2.96
CA SER A 234 -9.58 -17.07 3.96
C SER A 234 -8.85 -16.80 5.27
N CYS A 235 -9.56 -16.88 6.39
CA CYS A 235 -8.94 -16.72 7.69
C CYS A 235 -7.89 -17.80 7.96
N ARG A 236 -6.76 -17.38 8.54
CA ARG A 236 -5.73 -18.27 9.09
C ARG A 236 -5.74 -18.12 10.61
N ASP A 237 -5.73 -19.25 11.30
CA ASP A 237 -5.64 -19.30 12.78
C ASP A 237 -6.62 -18.34 13.50
N ALA A 238 -7.82 -18.16 12.94
CA ALA A 238 -8.83 -17.32 13.55
C ALA A 238 -9.41 -18.02 14.78
N ILE A 239 -9.51 -17.30 15.87
CA ILE A 239 -10.11 -17.77 17.12
C ILE A 239 -11.38 -16.99 17.43
N ASP A 240 -12.26 -17.60 18.22
CA ASP A 240 -13.43 -16.93 18.76
C ASP A 240 -13.15 -16.27 20.13
N ALA A 241 -14.20 -15.77 20.76
CA ALA A 241 -14.13 -15.12 22.05
C ALA A 241 -13.55 -16.01 23.17
N ASN A 242 -13.72 -17.31 23.07
CA ASN A 242 -13.25 -18.28 24.03
C ASN A 242 -11.82 -18.75 23.75
N GLY A 243 -11.22 -18.33 22.63
CA GLY A 243 -9.92 -18.78 22.17
C GLY A 243 -9.97 -20.07 21.33
N ASP A 244 -11.16 -20.55 20.97
CA ASP A 244 -11.33 -21.75 20.15
C ASP A 244 -11.14 -21.42 18.66
N ILE A 245 -10.42 -22.29 17.94
CA ILE A 245 -10.17 -22.13 16.51
C ILE A 245 -11.49 -22.19 15.74
N LYS A 246 -11.79 -21.12 15.00
CA LYS A 246 -12.88 -21.08 14.03
C LYS A 246 -12.35 -21.32 12.62
N GLY A 247 -12.70 -22.47 12.05
CA GLY A 247 -12.52 -22.69 10.62
C GLY A 247 -13.50 -21.84 9.79
N ASN A 248 -13.12 -21.58 8.53
CA ASN A 248 -13.97 -21.01 7.48
C ASN A 248 -14.60 -19.64 7.81
N CYS A 249 -13.78 -18.60 7.92
CA CYS A 249 -14.25 -17.23 7.84
C CYS A 249 -13.58 -16.48 6.66
N GLU A 250 -14.23 -15.41 6.21
CA GLU A 250 -13.67 -14.49 5.22
C GLU A 250 -12.72 -13.51 5.92
N ALA A 251 -11.45 -13.52 5.50
CA ALA A 251 -10.39 -12.80 6.19
C ALA A 251 -10.51 -11.29 6.06
N ASP A 252 -10.65 -10.80 4.83
CA ASP A 252 -10.61 -9.37 4.55
C ASP A 252 -11.81 -8.62 5.15
N PRO A 253 -13.07 -9.08 4.97
CA PRO A 253 -14.22 -8.43 5.60
C PRO A 253 -14.10 -8.37 7.12
N ARG A 254 -13.64 -9.46 7.77
CA ARG A 254 -13.45 -9.50 9.22
C ARG A 254 -12.33 -8.55 9.68
N THR A 255 -11.23 -8.48 8.93
CA THR A 255 -10.12 -7.55 9.19
C THR A 255 -10.59 -6.10 9.10
N LEU A 256 -11.28 -5.75 8.00
CA LEU A 256 -11.74 -4.38 7.76
C LEU A 256 -12.80 -3.93 8.76
N ASP A 257 -13.71 -4.85 9.17
CA ASP A 257 -14.70 -4.57 10.20
C ASP A 257 -14.03 -4.30 11.56
N PHE A 258 -13.11 -5.17 11.98
CA PHE A 258 -12.35 -5.00 13.22
C PHE A 258 -11.58 -3.67 13.23
N VAL A 259 -10.77 -3.44 12.19
CA VAL A 259 -9.96 -2.21 12.10
C VAL A 259 -10.85 -0.98 12.03
N GLY A 260 -11.93 -1.02 11.22
CA GLY A 260 -12.87 0.08 11.07
C GLY A 260 -13.49 0.52 12.40
N ARG A 261 -13.92 -0.43 13.22
CA ARG A 261 -14.47 -0.13 14.57
C ARG A 261 -13.43 0.54 15.47
N ILE A 262 -12.18 0.05 15.44
CA ILE A 262 -11.12 0.66 16.26
C ILE A 262 -10.77 2.07 15.78
N LEU A 263 -10.75 2.31 14.48
CA LEU A 263 -10.54 3.65 13.91
C LEU A 263 -11.66 4.63 14.35
N ASP A 264 -12.91 4.17 14.35
CA ASP A 264 -14.06 4.98 14.75
C ASP A 264 -14.03 5.29 16.25
N GLU A 265 -13.61 4.34 17.09
CA GLU A 265 -13.52 4.52 18.55
C GLU A 265 -12.32 5.35 19.00
N GLU A 266 -11.14 5.10 18.44
CA GLU A 266 -9.91 5.79 18.83
C GLU A 266 -9.73 7.14 18.16
N ALA A 267 -10.37 7.38 17.00
CA ALA A 267 -10.31 8.61 16.22
C ALA A 267 -8.86 9.13 16.07
N PRO A 268 -7.96 8.38 15.41
CA PRO A 268 -6.56 8.75 15.29
C PRO A 268 -6.36 9.96 14.38
N ASP A 269 -5.27 10.68 14.59
CA ASP A 269 -4.81 11.77 13.73
C ASP A 269 -3.99 11.25 12.54
N LEU A 270 -3.42 10.05 12.66
CA LEU A 270 -2.62 9.38 11.64
C LEU A 270 -2.73 7.85 11.80
N VAL A 271 -2.75 7.16 10.67
CA VAL A 271 -2.54 5.71 10.62
C VAL A 271 -1.17 5.41 10.01
N VAL A 272 -0.39 4.59 10.68
CA VAL A 272 0.83 3.99 10.15
C VAL A 272 0.51 2.57 9.69
N LEU A 273 0.74 2.30 8.41
CA LEU A 273 0.65 0.98 7.81
C LEU A 273 2.05 0.35 7.88
N GLY A 274 2.22 -0.57 8.81
CA GLY A 274 3.51 -1.09 9.27
C GLY A 274 4.08 -2.27 8.48
N GLY A 275 3.65 -2.48 7.22
CA GLY A 275 4.09 -3.57 6.36
C GLY A 275 3.13 -4.76 6.36
N ASP A 276 3.27 -5.62 5.34
CA ASP A 276 2.42 -6.78 5.07
C ASP A 276 0.93 -6.43 5.01
N GLN A 277 0.61 -5.31 4.33
CA GLN A 277 -0.77 -4.92 4.06
C GLN A 277 -1.42 -5.88 3.06
N VAL A 278 -0.63 -6.37 2.10
CA VAL A 278 -1.06 -7.30 1.05
C VAL A 278 -0.37 -8.64 1.26
N ASN A 279 -1.13 -9.72 1.13
CA ASN A 279 -0.56 -11.04 1.02
C ASN A 279 -0.33 -11.36 -0.47
N GLY A 280 0.87 -11.12 -0.97
CA GLY A 280 1.18 -11.24 -2.38
C GLY A 280 0.84 -12.61 -2.99
N ASP A 281 0.97 -13.69 -2.22
CA ASP A 281 0.60 -15.04 -2.66
C ASP A 281 -0.90 -15.23 -2.90
N THR A 282 -1.75 -14.50 -2.17
CA THR A 282 -3.22 -14.58 -2.28
C THR A 282 -3.83 -13.34 -2.95
N ALA A 283 -3.01 -12.38 -3.34
CA ALA A 283 -3.42 -11.15 -4.00
C ALA A 283 -2.83 -11.03 -5.42
N PRO A 284 -3.26 -11.87 -6.38
CA PRO A 284 -2.80 -11.78 -7.77
C PRO A 284 -3.15 -10.43 -8.43
N ASP A 285 -4.07 -9.66 -7.89
CA ASP A 285 -4.26 -8.23 -8.18
C ASP A 285 -4.06 -7.42 -6.90
N ALA A 286 -2.83 -7.08 -6.58
CA ALA A 286 -2.48 -6.32 -5.37
C ALA A 286 -3.18 -4.95 -5.31
N GLN A 287 -3.50 -4.32 -6.45
CA GLN A 287 -4.26 -3.07 -6.49
C GLN A 287 -5.63 -3.22 -5.83
N SER A 288 -6.36 -4.32 -6.09
CA SER A 288 -7.65 -4.59 -5.45
C SER A 288 -7.53 -4.74 -3.94
N ALA A 289 -6.46 -5.36 -3.45
CA ALA A 289 -6.20 -5.48 -2.01
C ALA A 289 -5.83 -4.11 -1.37
N ILE A 290 -4.95 -3.34 -2.02
CA ILE A 290 -4.55 -1.99 -1.58
C ILE A 290 -5.77 -1.07 -1.47
N PHE A 291 -6.69 -1.15 -2.42
CA PHE A 291 -7.85 -0.28 -2.43
C PHE A 291 -8.79 -0.51 -1.25
N LYS A 292 -8.84 -1.70 -0.67
CA LYS A 292 -9.67 -1.99 0.50
C LYS A 292 -9.25 -1.21 1.75
N PHE A 293 -7.96 -1.26 2.10
CA PHE A 293 -7.51 -0.48 3.25
C PHE A 293 -7.45 1.02 2.95
N ALA A 294 -7.16 1.39 1.70
CA ALA A 294 -7.21 2.79 1.29
C ALA A 294 -8.63 3.37 1.40
N ASP A 295 -9.66 2.63 0.96
CA ASP A 295 -11.06 3.03 1.09
C ASP A 295 -11.48 3.18 2.56
N LEU A 296 -11.04 2.24 3.41
CA LEU A 296 -11.30 2.28 4.84
C LEU A 296 -10.81 3.58 5.50
N LEU A 297 -9.63 4.07 5.08
CA LEU A 297 -9.01 5.29 5.62
C LEU A 297 -9.52 6.57 4.94
N ILE A 298 -9.68 6.55 3.62
CA ILE A 298 -10.14 7.68 2.82
C ILE A 298 -11.58 8.05 3.18
N SER A 299 -12.47 7.05 3.33
CA SER A 299 -13.87 7.28 3.72
C SER A 299 -14.00 7.96 5.09
N ARG A 300 -13.01 7.77 5.97
CA ARG A 300 -12.89 8.42 7.29
C ARG A 300 -12.06 9.70 7.27
N SER A 301 -11.50 10.08 6.12
CA SER A 301 -10.61 11.24 6.00
C SER A 301 -9.40 11.18 6.95
N ILE A 302 -8.88 9.98 7.21
CA ILE A 302 -7.74 9.77 8.09
C ILE A 302 -6.44 9.79 7.28
N PRO A 303 -5.47 10.66 7.59
CA PRO A 303 -4.14 10.62 7.00
C PRO A 303 -3.44 9.29 7.29
N TYR A 304 -2.65 8.80 6.34
CA TYR A 304 -1.90 7.56 6.53
C TYR A 304 -0.55 7.56 5.83
N ALA A 305 0.38 6.81 6.38
CA ALA A 305 1.74 6.62 5.88
C ALA A 305 2.08 5.13 5.89
N ALA A 306 2.65 4.60 4.78
CA ALA A 306 2.89 3.17 4.60
C ALA A 306 4.37 2.86 4.41
N ILE A 307 4.79 1.73 4.97
CA ILE A 307 6.02 1.00 4.63
C ILE A 307 5.64 -0.38 4.10
N PHE A 308 6.59 -1.07 3.48
CA PHE A 308 6.40 -2.44 3.01
C PHE A 308 6.92 -3.48 3.99
N GLY A 309 6.25 -4.63 4.03
CA GLY A 309 6.73 -5.85 4.63
C GLY A 309 7.26 -6.83 3.57
N ASN A 310 7.56 -8.05 3.98
CA ASN A 310 8.13 -9.04 3.07
C ASN A 310 7.10 -9.70 2.16
N HIS A 311 5.81 -9.69 2.53
CA HIS A 311 4.74 -10.29 1.73
C HIS A 311 4.08 -9.33 0.71
N ASP A 312 4.30 -8.03 0.81
CA ASP A 312 3.60 -7.04 -0.03
C ASP A 312 3.89 -7.19 -1.53
N ASP A 313 5.08 -7.65 -1.91
CA ASP A 313 5.50 -7.85 -3.30
C ASP A 313 5.83 -9.31 -3.66
N GLU A 314 5.34 -10.26 -2.87
CA GLU A 314 5.39 -11.69 -3.19
C GLU A 314 4.44 -12.08 -4.33
N GLY A 315 4.44 -13.36 -4.67
CA GLY A 315 3.60 -13.92 -5.70
C GLY A 315 4.25 -14.06 -7.07
N PRO A 316 3.50 -14.59 -8.05
CA PRO A 316 4.04 -14.86 -9.38
C PRO A 316 4.50 -13.59 -10.09
N LYS A 317 5.68 -13.62 -10.72
CA LYS A 317 6.24 -12.48 -11.46
C LYS A 317 5.29 -11.87 -12.50
N ALA A 318 4.37 -12.68 -13.05
CA ALA A 318 3.41 -12.24 -14.07
C ALA A 318 2.30 -11.34 -13.52
N THR A 319 1.99 -11.44 -12.23
CA THR A 319 0.84 -10.77 -11.61
C THR A 319 1.22 -9.82 -10.49
N ARG A 320 2.36 -10.05 -9.83
CA ARG A 320 2.78 -9.23 -8.69
C ARG A 320 3.02 -7.77 -9.08
N LEU A 321 2.63 -6.88 -8.21
CA LEU A 321 2.94 -5.47 -8.30
C LEU A 321 4.22 -5.19 -7.50
N SER A 322 5.24 -4.58 -8.12
CA SER A 322 6.48 -4.26 -7.41
C SER A 322 6.26 -3.18 -6.34
N ARG A 323 7.19 -3.06 -5.37
CA ARG A 323 7.14 -2.02 -4.32
C ARG A 323 7.06 -0.62 -4.90
N GLU A 324 7.81 -0.33 -5.98
CA GLU A 324 7.77 0.96 -6.66
C GLU A 324 6.38 1.27 -7.23
N ALA A 325 5.76 0.28 -7.88
CA ALA A 325 4.43 0.43 -8.44
C ALA A 325 3.36 0.59 -7.36
N GLN A 326 3.45 -0.19 -6.26
CA GLN A 326 2.57 -0.05 -5.11
C GLN A 326 2.74 1.31 -4.43
N MET A 327 3.98 1.77 -4.21
CA MET A 327 4.25 3.08 -3.62
C MET A 327 3.78 4.22 -4.53
N SER A 328 3.96 4.10 -5.84
CA SER A 328 3.43 5.05 -6.82
C SER A 328 1.90 5.14 -6.72
N LEU A 329 1.22 4.00 -6.60
CA LEU A 329 -0.23 3.95 -6.41
C LEU A 329 -0.62 4.63 -5.09
N LEU A 330 -0.02 4.23 -3.97
CA LEU A 330 -0.30 4.77 -2.64
C LEU A 330 -0.06 6.28 -2.55
N SER A 331 1.04 6.76 -3.13
CA SER A 331 1.39 8.18 -3.09
C SER A 331 0.37 9.09 -3.79
N THR A 332 -0.42 8.56 -4.72
CA THR A 332 -1.47 9.31 -5.42
C THR A 332 -2.82 9.31 -4.73
N MET A 333 -3.03 8.44 -3.72
CA MET A 333 -4.31 8.33 -3.02
C MET A 333 -4.58 9.53 -2.12
N PRO A 334 -5.87 9.91 -1.95
CA PRO A 334 -6.24 10.91 -0.94
C PRO A 334 -5.72 10.55 0.46
N PHE A 335 -5.36 11.55 1.24
CA PHE A 335 -4.87 11.43 2.62
C PHE A 335 -3.57 10.62 2.80
N SER A 336 -3.01 10.04 1.75
CA SER A 336 -1.73 9.32 1.85
C SER A 336 -0.57 10.30 2.02
N LEU A 337 0.28 10.04 2.98
CA LEU A 337 1.56 10.73 3.22
C LEU A 337 2.76 9.92 2.71
N SER A 338 2.49 8.74 2.15
CA SER A 338 3.51 7.81 1.66
C SER A 338 4.29 8.40 0.49
N ARG A 339 5.60 8.16 0.48
CA ARG A 339 6.53 8.67 -0.55
C ARG A 339 7.52 7.57 -0.95
N PRO A 340 7.97 7.54 -2.20
CA PRO A 340 8.92 6.52 -2.66
C PRO A 340 10.30 6.62 -1.97
N GLY A 341 10.67 7.81 -1.51
CA GLY A 341 12.03 8.09 -1.04
C GLY A 341 12.98 8.42 -2.18
N PRO A 342 14.28 8.61 -1.89
CA PRO A 342 15.29 8.91 -2.90
C PRO A 342 15.63 7.67 -3.74
N ASP A 343 15.76 7.84 -5.06
CA ASP A 343 16.01 6.73 -6.02
C ASP A 343 17.38 6.05 -5.84
N ASN A 344 18.34 6.70 -5.19
CA ASN A 344 19.70 6.20 -4.98
C ASN A 344 19.91 5.51 -3.62
N ILE A 345 18.84 5.29 -2.86
CA ILE A 345 18.85 4.61 -1.57
C ILE A 345 18.18 3.24 -1.72
N ASP A 346 18.78 2.20 -1.18
CA ASP A 346 18.22 0.84 -1.23
C ASP A 346 16.85 0.79 -0.55
N GLY A 347 15.93 0.01 -1.15
CA GLY A 347 14.56 -0.11 -0.72
C GLY A 347 13.64 0.99 -1.22
N VAL A 348 12.34 0.82 -1.00
CA VAL A 348 11.27 1.72 -1.47
C VAL A 348 10.44 2.19 -0.30
N GLY A 349 10.34 3.51 -0.13
CA GLY A 349 9.60 4.07 0.99
C GLY A 349 10.50 4.46 2.16
N ASN A 350 11.73 4.92 1.88
CA ASN A 350 12.57 5.59 2.86
C ASN A 350 12.22 7.08 2.86
N TYR A 351 11.41 7.52 3.80
CA TYR A 351 10.94 8.91 3.89
C TYR A 351 10.64 9.31 5.33
N TYR A 352 10.30 10.55 5.54
CA TYR A 352 9.82 11.05 6.83
C TYR A 352 8.55 11.88 6.68
N VAL A 353 7.81 11.98 7.77
CA VAL A 353 6.62 12.83 7.92
C VAL A 353 6.82 13.72 9.12
N GLU A 354 6.70 15.03 8.93
CA GLU A 354 6.68 16.00 10.00
C GLU A 354 5.24 16.27 10.44
N VAL A 355 5.00 16.18 11.75
CA VAL A 355 3.77 16.62 12.39
C VAL A 355 4.02 18.02 12.93
N LEU A 356 3.34 19.00 12.38
CA LEU A 356 3.53 20.38 12.78
C LEU A 356 2.85 20.66 14.13
N ALA A 357 3.39 21.61 14.85
CA ALA A 357 2.76 22.14 16.06
C ALA A 357 1.39 22.74 15.75
N GLN A 358 0.65 23.11 16.79
CA GLN A 358 -0.68 23.72 16.64
C GLN A 358 -0.66 24.90 15.67
N SER A 359 -1.71 25.00 14.85
CA SER A 359 -1.87 26.15 13.95
C SER A 359 -1.88 27.47 14.74
N PRO A 360 -1.21 28.53 14.25
CA PRO A 360 -0.64 28.72 12.92
C PRO A 360 0.85 28.35 12.79
N SER A 361 1.46 27.69 13.77
CA SER A 361 2.89 27.33 13.75
C SER A 361 3.27 26.51 12.53
N GLN A 362 4.45 26.76 11.99
CA GLN A 362 5.07 25.97 10.92
C GLN A 362 6.25 25.12 11.44
N ASN A 363 6.49 25.13 12.76
CA ASN A 363 7.53 24.32 13.36
C ASN A 363 7.05 22.85 13.49
N SER A 364 7.96 21.92 13.24
CA SER A 364 7.74 20.51 13.48
C SER A 364 7.77 20.21 14.98
N ALA A 365 6.79 19.46 15.48
CA ALA A 365 6.72 18.98 16.86
C ALA A 365 7.08 17.50 16.98
N ILE A 366 6.84 16.72 15.92
CA ILE A 366 7.17 15.30 15.85
C ILE A 366 7.72 15.00 14.47
N THR A 367 8.75 14.15 14.38
CA THR A 367 9.17 13.54 13.11
C THR A 367 8.99 12.04 13.17
N LEU A 368 8.33 11.50 12.16
CA LEU A 368 8.12 10.07 11.97
C LEU A 368 8.97 9.61 10.79
N TYR A 369 9.94 8.74 11.03
CA TYR A 369 10.81 8.16 9.99
C TYR A 369 10.28 6.81 9.57
N PHE A 370 10.26 6.57 8.28
CA PHE A 370 9.81 5.34 7.64
C PHE A 370 10.96 4.77 6.82
N LEU A 371 11.33 3.50 7.08
CA LEU A 371 12.40 2.83 6.35
C LEU A 371 11.93 1.46 5.85
N ASP A 372 12.27 1.15 4.61
CA ASP A 372 12.07 -0.17 4.04
C ASP A 372 13.07 -1.15 4.64
N SER A 373 12.59 -2.13 5.39
CA SER A 373 13.40 -3.19 5.98
C SER A 373 13.59 -4.39 5.05
N HIS A 374 13.23 -4.23 3.77
CA HIS A 374 13.36 -5.21 2.71
C HIS A 374 12.48 -6.47 2.91
N SER A 375 12.96 -7.61 2.43
CA SER A 375 12.27 -8.89 2.46
C SER A 375 13.26 -9.99 2.91
N TYR A 376 13.43 -11.05 2.11
CA TYR A 376 14.35 -12.14 2.44
C TYR A 376 15.81 -11.77 2.18
N SER A 377 16.72 -12.41 2.92
CA SER A 377 18.15 -12.20 2.79
C SER A 377 18.64 -12.47 1.35
N PRO A 378 19.44 -11.59 0.76
CA PRO A 378 20.05 -11.84 -0.53
C PRO A 378 21.19 -12.88 -0.45
N ASP A 379 21.65 -13.21 0.75
CA ASP A 379 22.70 -14.20 1.04
C ASP A 379 22.23 -15.23 2.09
N GLU A 380 21.32 -16.09 1.67
CA GLU A 380 20.77 -17.18 2.48
C GLU A 380 21.82 -18.19 3.01
N LYS A 381 23.01 -18.20 2.42
CA LYS A 381 24.09 -19.09 2.85
C LYS A 381 24.79 -18.57 4.09
N THR A 382 25.06 -17.27 4.14
CA THR A 382 25.79 -16.62 5.22
C THR A 382 24.83 -16.06 6.28
N TYR A 383 23.77 -15.40 5.83
CA TYR A 383 22.78 -14.75 6.69
C TYR A 383 21.38 -15.25 6.32
N ARG A 384 20.92 -16.26 7.03
CA ARG A 384 19.61 -16.89 6.76
C ARG A 384 18.47 -15.99 7.23
N GLY A 385 17.35 -16.09 6.54
CA GLY A 385 16.09 -15.48 6.89
C GLY A 385 15.89 -14.14 6.21
N TYR A 386 15.91 -13.05 6.96
CA TYR A 386 15.52 -11.74 6.44
C TYR A 386 16.70 -10.82 6.18
N ASP A 387 16.47 -9.86 5.29
CA ASP A 387 17.41 -8.81 4.93
C ASP A 387 17.43 -7.72 6.02
N TRP A 388 18.35 -6.76 5.91
CA TRP A 388 18.63 -5.73 6.92
C TRP A 388 18.68 -4.33 6.32
N ILE A 389 18.50 -3.32 7.14
CA ILE A 389 18.67 -1.90 6.76
C ILE A 389 20.09 -1.68 6.23
N LYS A 390 20.20 -1.19 4.99
CA LYS A 390 21.46 -1.08 4.25
C LYS A 390 22.30 0.13 4.69
N PRO A 391 23.61 0.10 4.45
CA PRO A 391 24.50 1.20 4.83
C PRO A 391 24.09 2.57 4.26
N ASN A 392 23.62 2.62 3.01
CA ASN A 392 23.17 3.86 2.39
C ASN A 392 21.84 4.36 2.97
N GLN A 393 20.94 3.48 3.43
CA GLN A 393 19.74 3.86 4.18
C GLN A 393 20.13 4.48 5.54
N ILE A 394 21.11 3.86 6.23
CA ILE A 394 21.63 4.37 7.52
C ILE A 394 22.26 5.74 7.33
N GLN A 395 23.05 5.91 6.28
CA GLN A 395 23.65 7.20 5.94
C GLN A 395 22.59 8.26 5.65
N TRP A 396 21.63 7.94 4.77
CA TRP A 396 20.52 8.82 4.43
C TRP A 396 19.72 9.23 5.68
N PHE A 397 19.38 8.27 6.53
CA PHE A 397 18.68 8.54 7.79
C PHE A 397 19.48 9.50 8.68
N THR A 398 20.78 9.23 8.84
CA THR A 398 21.68 10.07 9.67
C THR A 398 21.75 11.51 9.17
N GLU A 399 21.99 11.69 7.88
CA GLU A 399 22.08 13.01 7.24
C GLU A 399 20.74 13.75 7.34
N THR A 400 19.63 13.05 7.09
CA THR A 400 18.28 13.61 7.20
C THR A 400 17.98 14.06 8.63
N ALA A 401 18.21 13.18 9.62
CA ALA A 401 17.96 13.49 11.03
C ALA A 401 18.79 14.69 11.51
N GLN A 402 20.07 14.75 11.15
CA GLN A 402 20.95 15.88 11.49
C GLN A 402 20.50 17.19 10.85
N SER A 403 20.09 17.13 9.57
CA SER A 403 19.56 18.30 8.85
C SER A 403 18.29 18.84 9.52
N LEU A 404 17.36 17.95 9.85
CA LEU A 404 16.11 18.31 10.51
C LEU A 404 16.32 18.86 11.92
N LYS A 405 17.25 18.30 12.72
CA LYS A 405 17.60 18.83 14.04
C LYS A 405 18.02 20.30 13.98
N THR A 406 18.77 20.69 12.95
CA THR A 406 19.16 22.08 12.75
C THR A 406 17.95 22.99 12.48
N GLN A 407 16.94 22.48 11.78
CA GLN A 407 15.69 23.21 11.54
C GLN A 407 14.83 23.26 12.80
N HIS A 408 14.74 22.13 13.53
CA HIS A 408 13.95 21.99 14.75
C HIS A 408 14.51 22.80 15.93
N ALA A 409 15.80 23.19 15.90
CA ALA A 409 16.42 24.01 16.94
C ALA A 409 15.71 25.36 17.19
N LYS A 410 14.88 25.81 16.25
CA LYS A 410 14.02 27.00 16.38
C LYS A 410 12.73 26.73 17.17
N TYR A 411 12.38 25.47 17.38
CA TYR A 411 11.21 25.08 18.14
C TYR A 411 11.57 25.06 19.62
N THR A 412 10.89 25.86 20.43
CA THR A 412 11.22 26.07 21.85
C THR A 412 10.59 25.05 22.79
N HIS A 413 9.77 24.13 22.24
CA HIS A 413 9.13 23.05 22.98
C HIS A 413 9.81 21.71 22.70
N ILE A 414 9.40 20.66 23.40
CA ILE A 414 9.90 19.31 23.20
C ILE A 414 9.55 18.84 21.79
N HIS A 415 10.56 18.34 21.07
CA HIS A 415 10.40 17.66 19.79
C HIS A 415 10.63 16.15 20.01
N LEU A 416 9.81 15.30 19.37
CA LEU A 416 9.91 13.84 19.49
C LEU A 416 10.14 13.21 18.13
N ASP A 417 11.07 12.27 18.06
CA ASP A 417 11.42 11.50 16.87
C ASP A 417 11.07 10.02 17.06
N MET A 418 10.29 9.44 16.14
CA MET A 418 9.92 8.03 16.12
C MET A 418 10.31 7.40 14.79
N ALA A 419 10.58 6.10 14.76
CA ALA A 419 10.85 5.36 13.53
C ALA A 419 9.89 4.17 13.37
N PHE A 420 9.59 3.80 12.12
CA PHE A 420 8.76 2.66 11.77
C PHE A 420 9.48 1.82 10.71
N ILE A 421 9.55 0.54 10.97
CA ILE A 421 10.08 -0.50 10.09
C ILE A 421 9.12 -1.69 10.10
N HIS A 422 9.25 -2.64 9.19
CA HIS A 422 8.43 -3.85 9.24
C HIS A 422 9.16 -4.99 9.98
N ILE A 423 10.28 -5.45 9.43
CA ILE A 423 11.09 -6.52 10.02
C ILE A 423 11.82 -5.99 11.26
N PRO A 424 11.75 -6.69 12.40
CA PRO A 424 12.35 -6.22 13.65
C PRO A 424 13.88 -6.15 13.58
N LEU A 425 14.47 -5.27 14.38
CA LEU A 425 15.92 -5.16 14.52
C LEU A 425 16.50 -6.36 15.31
N PRO A 426 17.75 -6.77 15.06
CA PRO A 426 18.40 -7.84 15.84
C PRO A 426 18.38 -7.62 17.34
N GLU A 427 18.32 -6.36 17.77
CA GLU A 427 18.26 -5.98 19.18
C GLU A 427 16.99 -6.45 19.90
N PHE A 428 15.89 -6.74 19.19
CA PHE A 428 14.71 -7.36 19.80
C PHE A 428 15.02 -8.74 20.42
N ALA A 429 15.97 -9.48 19.85
CA ALA A 429 16.39 -10.80 20.33
C ALA A 429 17.51 -10.74 21.38
N MET A 430 17.97 -9.56 21.82
CA MET A 430 19.05 -9.44 22.80
C MET A 430 18.66 -10.02 24.16
N GLN A 431 19.55 -10.84 24.71
CA GLN A 431 19.38 -11.34 26.06
C GLN A 431 19.46 -10.20 27.09
N GLY A 432 18.55 -10.23 28.06
CA GLY A 432 18.49 -9.22 29.11
C GLY A 432 17.69 -7.97 28.74
N ASN A 433 17.01 -7.95 27.61
CA ASN A 433 16.04 -6.90 27.31
C ASN A 433 15.00 -6.78 28.43
N LEU A 434 14.67 -5.55 28.78
CA LEU A 434 13.47 -5.26 29.55
C LEU A 434 12.26 -5.39 28.63
N VAL A 435 11.37 -6.34 28.89
CA VAL A 435 10.14 -6.58 28.14
C VAL A 435 8.96 -6.03 28.94
N ALA A 436 8.13 -5.20 28.31
CA ALA A 436 7.00 -4.56 28.97
C ALA A 436 5.83 -4.32 28.00
N GLY A 437 4.66 -4.04 28.55
CA GLY A 437 3.50 -3.61 27.78
C GLY A 437 2.98 -4.65 26.80
N GLY A 438 3.22 -5.94 27.00
CA GLY A 438 2.80 -7.03 26.15
C GLY A 438 3.50 -8.33 26.46
N GLU A 439 3.38 -9.32 25.57
CA GLU A 439 3.89 -10.67 25.78
C GLU A 439 4.82 -11.10 24.64
N PHE A 440 5.92 -11.76 25.02
CA PHE A 440 6.77 -12.52 24.11
C PHE A 440 6.13 -13.90 23.89
N ARG A 441 5.71 -14.19 22.67
CA ARG A 441 5.02 -15.45 22.34
C ARG A 441 5.75 -16.28 21.28
N GLU A 442 6.62 -15.65 20.50
CA GLU A 442 7.46 -16.35 19.53
C GLU A 442 8.85 -15.69 19.44
N PRO A 443 9.88 -16.45 19.04
CA PRO A 443 11.20 -15.88 18.81
C PRO A 443 11.14 -14.78 17.75
N SER A 444 11.89 -13.70 17.98
CA SER A 444 12.04 -12.64 16.98
C SER A 444 12.70 -13.17 15.73
N THR A 445 12.07 -12.93 14.57
CA THR A 445 12.60 -13.31 13.25
C THR A 445 13.39 -12.16 12.60
N ALA A 446 14.18 -11.48 13.41
CA ALA A 446 15.08 -10.43 12.98
C ALA A 446 16.16 -10.94 12.00
N PRO A 447 16.79 -10.05 11.22
CA PRO A 447 17.91 -10.39 10.34
C PRO A 447 19.06 -11.09 11.07
N GLY A 448 19.67 -12.07 10.41
CA GLY A 448 20.87 -12.73 10.92
C GLY A 448 22.12 -11.84 10.90
N PHE A 449 22.07 -10.70 10.23
CA PHE A 449 23.12 -9.69 10.18
C PHE A 449 22.69 -8.41 10.89
N ASN A 450 23.50 -7.95 11.84
CA ASN A 450 23.26 -6.67 12.51
C ASN A 450 24.01 -5.53 11.78
N SER A 451 23.27 -4.65 11.14
CA SER A 451 23.82 -3.49 10.44
C SER A 451 24.25 -2.33 11.34
N GLY A 452 23.97 -2.44 12.65
CA GLY A 452 24.25 -1.38 13.62
C GLY A 452 23.23 -0.22 13.59
N PHE A 453 22.11 -0.38 12.91
CA PHE A 453 21.12 0.69 12.77
C PHE A 453 20.51 1.11 14.11
N TYR A 454 20.29 0.19 15.06
CA TYR A 454 19.81 0.53 16.40
C TYR A 454 20.71 1.56 17.10
N LYS A 455 22.05 1.39 16.99
CA LYS A 455 23.01 2.33 17.56
C LYS A 455 22.82 3.74 16.97
N VAL A 456 22.61 3.83 15.67
CA VAL A 456 22.39 5.09 14.97
C VAL A 456 21.06 5.73 15.38
N LEU A 457 20.00 4.96 15.53
CA LEU A 457 18.71 5.44 16.04
C LEU A 457 18.89 6.09 17.43
N LYS A 458 19.62 5.40 18.32
CA LYS A 458 19.95 5.93 19.64
C LYS A 458 20.76 7.23 19.58
N GLU A 459 21.80 7.28 18.75
CA GLU A 459 22.65 8.46 18.57
C GLU A 459 21.87 9.65 18.00
N GLN A 460 20.89 9.38 17.13
CA GLN A 460 20.02 10.40 16.57
C GLN A 460 18.83 10.77 17.49
N GLY A 461 18.69 10.15 18.67
CA GLY A 461 17.69 10.52 19.68
C GLY A 461 16.28 10.04 19.34
N ILE A 462 16.14 8.97 18.54
CA ILE A 462 14.86 8.31 18.34
C ILE A 462 14.37 7.75 19.67
N VAL A 463 13.13 8.03 20.04
CA VAL A 463 12.56 7.59 21.33
C VAL A 463 11.82 6.27 21.24
N SER A 464 11.30 5.91 20.06
CA SER A 464 10.65 4.61 19.85
C SER A 464 10.75 4.14 18.40
N VAL A 465 10.73 2.80 18.24
CA VAL A 465 10.65 2.08 16.96
C VAL A 465 9.43 1.19 16.98
N GLY A 466 8.53 1.36 16.02
CA GLY A 466 7.40 0.46 15.79
C GLY A 466 7.73 -0.54 14.69
N CYS A 467 7.43 -1.83 14.90
CA CYS A 467 7.57 -2.88 13.86
C CYS A 467 6.35 -3.80 13.81
N GLY A 468 6.25 -4.63 12.77
CA GLY A 468 5.30 -5.71 12.57
C GLY A 468 5.98 -7.06 12.52
N HIS A 469 5.62 -7.90 11.52
CA HIS A 469 6.28 -9.11 11.10
C HIS A 469 6.03 -10.34 11.99
N ASP A 470 6.38 -10.30 13.27
CA ASP A 470 6.12 -11.39 14.22
C ASP A 470 4.72 -11.21 14.82
N HIS A 471 3.70 -11.85 14.21
CA HIS A 471 2.28 -11.52 14.41
C HIS A 471 1.78 -11.70 15.84
N VAL A 472 2.33 -12.65 16.60
CA VAL A 472 1.87 -12.92 17.97
C VAL A 472 2.72 -12.24 19.03
N ASN A 473 3.76 -11.52 18.65
CA ASN A 473 4.48 -10.62 19.54
C ASN A 473 3.79 -9.26 19.60
N ASP A 474 3.58 -8.75 20.81
CA ASP A 474 2.94 -7.45 21.02
C ASP A 474 3.56 -6.65 22.18
N TYR A 475 4.75 -7.03 22.60
CA TYR A 475 5.50 -6.37 23.65
C TYR A 475 6.33 -5.19 23.12
N CYS A 476 6.81 -4.37 24.05
CA CYS A 476 7.89 -3.44 23.83
C CYS A 476 9.14 -3.93 24.54
N ALA A 477 10.30 -3.77 23.90
CA ALA A 477 11.61 -4.12 24.46
C ALA A 477 12.49 -2.88 24.58
N LEU A 478 13.25 -2.82 25.66
CA LEU A 478 14.32 -1.85 25.85
C LEU A 478 15.62 -2.60 26.12
N THR A 479 16.68 -2.27 25.39
CA THR A 479 17.98 -2.95 25.56
C THR A 479 18.54 -2.74 26.96
N PRO A 480 19.37 -3.69 27.45
CA PRO A 480 19.97 -3.57 28.76
C PRO A 480 20.75 -2.26 28.93
N GLN A 481 20.53 -1.57 30.04
CA GLN A 481 21.26 -0.36 30.36
C GLN A 481 22.55 -0.70 31.11
N SER A 482 23.65 0.01 30.81
CA SER A 482 24.90 -0.15 31.55
C SER A 482 24.70 0.29 33.01
N LYS A 483 25.12 -0.53 33.99
CA LYS A 483 25.04 -0.19 35.41
C LYS A 483 25.92 1.01 35.80
N ASP A 484 26.89 1.36 34.96
CA ASP A 484 27.80 2.51 35.15
C ASP A 484 27.23 3.81 34.58
N ALA A 485 26.07 3.80 33.98
CA ALA A 485 25.44 4.97 33.40
C ALA A 485 24.78 5.82 34.51
N ALA A 486 25.59 6.58 35.25
CA ALA A 486 25.12 7.79 35.94
C ALA A 486 24.50 8.82 34.97
N ASN A 487 24.45 8.51 33.71
CA ASN A 487 24.01 9.35 32.61
C ASN A 487 22.73 8.77 31.98
N THR A 488 21.58 9.12 32.56
CA THR A 488 20.24 8.81 32.03
C THR A 488 19.97 9.46 30.65
N GLU A 489 20.93 10.21 30.12
CA GLU A 489 20.79 10.96 28.87
C GLU A 489 20.91 10.08 27.62
N ASN A 490 21.29 8.82 27.73
CA ASN A 490 21.61 7.97 26.58
C ASN A 490 20.90 6.59 26.62
N VAL A 491 19.63 6.58 27.04
CA VAL A 491 18.78 5.39 26.94
C VAL A 491 18.36 5.21 25.49
N GLY A 492 18.43 3.98 24.95
CA GLY A 492 18.03 3.68 23.57
C GLY A 492 16.51 3.76 23.37
N PRO A 493 16.05 3.72 22.13
CA PRO A 493 14.61 3.74 21.86
C PRO A 493 13.91 2.49 22.39
N TRP A 494 12.66 2.65 22.81
CA TRP A 494 11.76 1.53 22.95
C TRP A 494 11.48 0.90 21.57
N MET A 495 11.60 -0.41 21.47
CA MET A 495 11.29 -1.20 20.29
C MET A 495 9.99 -1.95 20.53
N CYS A 496 8.93 -1.65 19.77
CA CYS A 496 7.59 -2.17 20.04
C CYS A 496 7.00 -2.90 18.84
N TYR A 497 6.58 -4.15 19.03
CA TYR A 497 5.77 -4.89 18.07
C TYR A 497 4.33 -4.38 18.05
N ALA A 498 3.74 -4.26 16.86
CA ALA A 498 2.32 -3.92 16.72
C ALA A 498 1.39 -5.09 17.06
N GLY A 499 1.82 -6.30 16.77
CA GLY A 499 0.99 -7.49 16.68
C GLY A 499 0.24 -7.53 15.34
N GLY A 500 -0.13 -8.73 14.87
CA GLY A 500 -0.85 -8.91 13.61
C GLY A 500 -2.28 -8.40 13.70
N SER A 501 -2.67 -7.56 12.72
CA SER A 501 -4.01 -6.95 12.67
C SER A 501 -4.98 -7.74 11.78
N GLY A 502 -4.49 -8.44 10.75
CA GLY A 502 -5.31 -9.09 9.74
C GLY A 502 -5.55 -10.57 9.95
N PHE A 503 -6.65 -11.07 9.42
CA PHE A 503 -7.02 -12.48 9.47
C PHE A 503 -6.45 -13.31 8.32
N GLY A 504 -5.88 -12.68 7.28
CA GLY A 504 -5.19 -13.37 6.19
C GLY A 504 -3.80 -13.91 6.57
N GLY A 505 -3.16 -13.34 7.60
CA GLY A 505 -1.92 -13.81 8.18
C GLY A 505 -2.10 -14.82 9.30
N TYR A 506 -0.99 -15.48 9.73
CA TYR A 506 -1.01 -16.41 10.86
C TYR A 506 -1.25 -15.67 12.19
N ALA A 507 -1.85 -16.32 13.15
CA ALA A 507 -1.97 -15.96 14.59
C ALA A 507 -2.87 -16.99 15.28
N GLY A 508 -3.47 -16.63 16.38
CA GLY A 508 -4.50 -17.45 17.05
C GLY A 508 -3.97 -18.48 18.02
N TYR A 509 -2.81 -19.07 17.81
CA TYR A 509 -2.23 -20.03 18.76
C TYR A 509 -1.92 -19.36 20.11
N GLY A 510 -2.10 -20.12 21.18
CA GLY A 510 -1.97 -19.59 22.54
C GLY A 510 -3.06 -18.56 22.91
N GLY A 511 -4.19 -18.51 22.18
CA GLY A 511 -5.29 -17.58 22.42
C GLY A 511 -4.99 -16.15 22.00
N PHE A 512 -4.13 -15.93 20.99
CA PHE A 512 -3.75 -14.60 20.54
C PHE A 512 -4.78 -14.02 19.56
N HIS A 513 -5.56 -13.05 20.00
CA HIS A 513 -6.49 -12.29 19.17
C HIS A 513 -5.78 -11.25 18.32
N ARG A 514 -6.32 -10.94 17.14
CA ARG A 514 -5.82 -9.85 16.29
C ARG A 514 -5.85 -8.54 17.06
N ARG A 515 -4.84 -7.69 16.82
CA ARG A 515 -4.68 -6.43 17.54
C ARG A 515 -4.07 -5.33 16.71
N VAL A 516 -4.26 -4.12 17.17
CA VAL A 516 -3.63 -2.92 16.64
C VAL A 516 -2.94 -2.17 17.77
N ARG A 517 -1.84 -1.48 17.50
CA ARG A 517 -1.13 -0.66 18.47
C ARG A 517 -1.56 0.80 18.35
N VAL A 518 -1.77 1.42 19.48
CA VAL A 518 -2.07 2.84 19.61
C VAL A 518 -0.90 3.55 20.28
N TRP A 519 -0.53 4.71 19.76
CA TRP A 519 0.46 5.62 20.31
C TRP A 519 -0.26 6.95 20.60
N ASP A 520 -0.29 7.35 21.86
CA ASP A 520 -0.89 8.60 22.31
C ASP A 520 0.22 9.55 22.78
N LEU A 521 0.42 10.61 22.01
CA LEU A 521 1.46 11.60 22.23
C LEU A 521 0.82 12.84 22.84
N ASP A 522 1.27 13.22 24.04
CA ASP A 522 0.92 14.49 24.71
C ASP A 522 2.13 15.44 24.65
N MET A 523 2.06 16.37 23.72
CA MET A 523 3.15 17.32 23.47
C MET A 523 3.23 18.42 24.53
N ASN A 524 2.20 18.60 25.37
CA ASN A 524 2.28 19.52 26.51
C ASN A 524 3.23 18.97 27.58
N ALA A 525 3.26 17.64 27.75
CA ALA A 525 4.11 16.97 28.71
C ALA A 525 5.36 16.32 28.09
N GLY A 526 5.47 16.30 26.76
CA GLY A 526 6.49 15.52 26.05
C GLY A 526 6.39 14.03 26.36
N ARG A 527 5.18 13.48 26.35
CA ARG A 527 4.86 12.14 26.82
C ARG A 527 4.34 11.26 25.71
N ILE A 528 4.76 9.99 25.70
CA ILE A 528 4.19 8.94 24.85
C ILE A 528 3.72 7.78 25.73
N VAL A 529 2.43 7.45 25.59
CA VAL A 529 1.82 6.23 26.12
C VAL A 529 1.41 5.35 24.96
N THR A 530 1.66 4.05 25.05
CA THR A 530 1.23 3.09 24.03
C THR A 530 0.42 1.97 24.66
N TRP A 531 -0.58 1.46 23.91
CA TRP A 531 -1.40 0.30 24.29
C TRP A 531 -1.85 -0.45 23.04
N LYS A 532 -2.55 -1.57 23.21
CA LYS A 532 -3.18 -2.29 22.10
C LYS A 532 -4.69 -2.34 22.27
N ARG A 533 -5.36 -2.40 21.12
CA ARG A 533 -6.78 -2.71 20.99
C ARG A 533 -6.90 -4.08 20.33
N VAL A 534 -7.78 -4.91 20.83
CA VAL A 534 -7.87 -6.33 20.48
C VAL A 534 -9.22 -6.63 19.83
N GLU A 535 -9.22 -7.49 18.81
CA GLU A 535 -10.45 -8.05 18.25
C GLU A 535 -10.93 -9.16 19.18
N CYS A 536 -11.92 -8.86 19.97
CA CYS A 536 -12.59 -9.88 20.81
C CYS A 536 -13.84 -9.31 21.50
N CYS A 537 -14.82 -10.15 21.65
CA CYS A 537 -15.73 -10.29 22.78
C CYS A 537 -16.55 -9.07 23.23
N GLY A 538 -17.36 -8.50 22.34
CA GLY A 538 -18.41 -7.57 22.74
C GLY A 538 -17.89 -6.28 23.42
N ASP A 539 -18.34 -5.99 24.63
CA ASP A 539 -17.98 -4.76 25.35
C ASP A 539 -16.48 -4.65 25.70
N ASP A 540 -15.73 -5.76 25.66
CA ASP A 540 -14.29 -5.76 25.87
C ASP A 540 -13.49 -5.13 24.68
N LEU A 541 -14.13 -4.85 23.55
CA LEU A 541 -13.53 -4.09 22.43
C LEU A 541 -13.01 -2.71 22.88
N LYS A 542 -13.56 -2.15 23.95
CA LYS A 542 -13.11 -0.88 24.54
C LYS A 542 -11.87 -1.05 25.43
N LYS A 543 -11.43 -2.28 25.66
CA LYS A 543 -10.35 -2.56 26.58
C LYS A 543 -9.01 -2.21 25.98
N ARG A 544 -8.28 -1.36 26.67
CA ARG A 544 -6.85 -1.13 26.41
C ARG A 544 -6.07 -2.21 27.13
N ILE A 545 -5.17 -2.88 26.41
CA ILE A 545 -4.28 -3.89 27.00
C ILE A 545 -2.83 -3.47 26.87
N GLY A 546 -2.01 -3.85 27.85
CA GLY A 546 -0.57 -3.60 27.83
C GLY A 546 -0.22 -2.12 27.72
N GLU A 547 -0.94 -1.26 28.44
CA GLU A 547 -0.63 0.17 28.49
C GLU A 547 0.75 0.39 29.10
N LEU A 548 1.58 1.18 28.44
CA LEU A 548 2.96 1.45 28.83
C LEU A 548 3.33 2.90 28.57
N LEU A 549 3.85 3.57 29.58
CA LEU A 549 4.49 4.88 29.45
C LEU A 549 5.93 4.66 28.95
N ILE A 550 6.25 5.12 27.76
CA ILE A 550 7.57 4.92 27.15
C ILE A 550 8.41 6.20 27.09
N VAL A 551 7.78 7.37 27.10
CA VAL A 551 8.45 8.68 27.10
C VAL A 551 7.76 9.60 28.09
N ASP A 552 8.52 10.34 28.89
CA ASP A 552 8.04 11.41 29.76
C ASP A 552 9.04 12.57 29.79
N GLY A 553 8.54 13.79 29.70
CA GLY A 553 9.39 14.97 29.61
C GLY A 553 10.36 14.96 28.41
N GLY A 554 9.97 14.30 27.31
CA GLY A 554 10.81 14.14 26.11
C GLY A 554 11.92 13.09 26.23
N ARG A 555 11.95 12.31 27.29
CA ARG A 555 12.99 11.29 27.54
C ARG A 555 12.38 9.90 27.65
N VAL A 556 13.14 8.92 27.18
CA VAL A 556 12.76 7.50 27.33
C VAL A 556 12.67 7.13 28.80
N VAL A 557 11.56 6.52 29.19
CA VAL A 557 11.31 6.06 30.57
C VAL A 557 11.82 4.62 30.70
N VAL A 558 12.63 4.38 31.73
CA VAL A 558 13.00 3.04 32.16
C VAL A 558 12.12 2.70 33.37
N PRO A 559 11.21 1.72 33.28
CA PRO A 559 10.44 1.29 34.42
C PRO A 559 11.36 0.84 35.57
N PRO A 560 11.00 1.09 36.84
CA PRO A 560 11.75 0.57 37.95
C PRO A 560 11.77 -0.98 37.87
N GLU A 561 12.91 -1.58 38.21
CA GLU A 561 13.00 -3.03 38.31
C GLU A 561 11.90 -3.49 39.27
N SER A 562 11.02 -4.38 38.81
CA SER A 562 10.04 -5.04 39.68
C SER A 562 10.83 -5.92 40.64
N GLY A 563 11.00 -5.47 41.89
CA GLY A 563 11.66 -6.20 42.95
C GLY A 563 11.01 -7.56 43.27
#